data_54943dbf1697fd2b2f78d9f19ffcfa26
#
_entry.id   54943dbf1697fd2b2f78d9f19ffcfa26
#
_cell.length_a   1.000
_cell.length_b   1.000
_cell.length_c   1.000
_cell.angle_alpha   90.00
_cell.angle_beta   90.00
_cell.angle_gamma   90.00
#
_symmetry.space_group_name_H-M   'P 1'
#
loop_
_entity.id
_entity.type
_entity.pdbx_description
1 polymer ?
#
loop_
_entity_poly.entity_id
_entity_poly.type
_entity_poly.pdbx_seq_one_letter_code
_entity_poly.pdbx_strand_id
1 'polypeptide(L)'
;MAKAIKIQGAANCTDSPISGDFSPNPLPMKPSDYVKRNCYFVAEPQERTIGAMLELVGEDKIVWGSDYPHIDSTLVAPNLIRESVSGLTPERQAAVLGDNAIKLFNL
;
A
#
# COMPACT_ATOMS: atom_id res chain seq x y z
N MET A 1 -9.08 -4.04 -4.54
CA MET A 1 -8.28 -4.73 -3.51
C MET A 1 -6.81 -4.43 -3.76
N ALA A 2 -6.15 -3.71 -2.85
CA ALA A 2 -4.71 -3.47 -2.98
C ALA A 2 -3.98 -4.82 -3.00
N LYS A 3 -3.22 -5.10 -4.04
CA LYS A 3 -2.37 -6.30 -4.09
C LYS A 3 -1.19 -6.09 -3.16
N ALA A 4 -1.33 -6.50 -1.92
CA ALA A 4 -0.20 -6.58 -1.01
C ALA A 4 0.71 -7.72 -1.49
N ILE A 5 1.98 -7.42 -1.69
CA ILE A 5 3.00 -8.47 -1.85
C ILE A 5 3.04 -9.23 -0.54
N LYS A 6 2.54 -10.46 -0.57
CA LYS A 6 2.58 -11.35 0.59
C LYS A 6 4.04 -11.72 0.84
N ILE A 7 4.66 -11.11 1.83
CA ILE A 7 5.97 -11.55 2.30
C ILE A 7 5.72 -12.82 3.08
N GLN A 8 6.04 -13.98 2.47
CA GLN A 8 6.04 -15.24 3.20
C GLN A 8 7.09 -15.16 4.32
N GLY A 9 6.66 -15.43 5.52
CA GLY A 9 7.51 -15.40 6.71
C GLY A 9 7.23 -14.26 7.70
N ALA A 10 6.31 -13.36 7.39
CA ALA A 10 5.94 -12.26 8.28
C ALA A 10 5.16 -12.68 9.54
N ALA A 11 4.78 -13.93 9.63
CA ALA A 11 3.87 -14.41 10.69
C ALA A 11 4.48 -14.46 12.10
N ASN A 12 5.79 -14.25 12.25
CA ASN A 12 6.49 -14.63 13.48
C ASN A 12 6.97 -13.44 14.32
N CYS A 13 6.50 -12.23 14.06
CA CYS A 13 6.85 -11.07 14.88
C CYS A 13 5.72 -10.66 15.82
N THR A 14 5.01 -11.59 16.37
CA THR A 14 4.12 -11.31 17.49
C THR A 14 4.90 -11.52 18.77
N ASP A 15 4.68 -10.68 19.76
CA ASP A 15 5.16 -10.86 21.13
C ASP A 15 4.54 -12.11 21.80
N SER A 16 4.14 -13.07 21.01
CA SER A 16 3.57 -14.33 21.48
C SER A 16 4.70 -15.24 21.95
N PRO A 17 4.63 -15.75 23.20
CA PRO A 17 5.64 -16.67 23.71
C PRO A 17 5.68 -18.01 22.96
N ILE A 18 4.76 -18.25 22.03
CA ILE A 18 4.67 -19.45 21.20
C ILE A 18 5.40 -19.27 19.85
N SER A 19 5.67 -18.05 19.45
CA SER A 19 6.47 -17.76 18.27
C SER A 19 7.94 -17.92 18.60
N GLY A 20 8.39 -19.16 18.77
CA GLY A 20 9.80 -19.46 18.71
C GLY A 20 10.34 -18.92 17.39
N ASP A 21 11.36 -18.11 17.46
CA ASP A 21 12.08 -17.69 16.29
C ASP A 21 12.75 -18.93 15.67
N PHE A 22 12.09 -19.52 14.68
CA PHE A 22 12.62 -20.66 13.93
C PHE A 22 13.59 -20.24 12.85
N SER A 23 13.83 -18.94 12.69
CA SER A 23 14.84 -18.44 11.75
C SER A 23 16.22 -18.54 12.37
N PRO A 24 17.17 -19.21 11.71
CA PRO A 24 18.57 -19.22 12.16
C PRO A 24 19.21 -17.83 12.13
N ASN A 25 18.63 -16.89 11.42
CA ASN A 25 19.06 -15.50 11.32
C ASN A 25 17.86 -14.57 11.57
N PRO A 26 17.61 -14.16 12.82
CA PRO A 26 16.53 -13.24 13.13
C PRO A 26 16.72 -11.92 12.39
N LEU A 27 15.63 -11.41 11.81
CA LEU A 27 15.65 -10.12 11.13
C LEU A 27 15.85 -8.99 12.16
N PRO A 28 16.69 -7.97 11.87
CA PRO A 28 16.95 -6.87 12.78
C PRO A 28 15.73 -5.94 13.00
N MET A 29 14.73 -5.99 12.12
CA MET A 29 13.50 -5.21 12.21
C MET A 29 12.26 -6.12 12.14
N LYS A 30 11.14 -5.60 12.62
CA LYS A 30 9.84 -6.28 12.43
C LYS A 30 9.49 -6.36 10.94
N PRO A 31 8.83 -7.42 10.47
CA PRO A 31 8.38 -7.53 9.08
C PRO A 31 7.55 -6.33 8.61
N SER A 32 6.71 -5.78 9.47
CA SER A 32 5.94 -4.56 9.16
C SER A 32 6.83 -3.35 8.87
N ASP A 33 7.98 -3.24 9.50
CA ASP A 33 8.93 -2.15 9.26
C ASP A 33 9.63 -2.30 7.91
N TYR A 34 9.93 -3.54 7.51
CA TYR A 34 10.43 -3.82 6.15
C TYR A 34 9.40 -3.47 5.08
N VAL A 35 8.13 -3.81 5.30
CA VAL A 35 7.03 -3.44 4.40
C VAL A 35 6.94 -1.92 4.24
N LYS A 36 6.91 -1.18 5.35
CA LYS A 36 6.86 0.28 5.33
C LYS A 36 8.06 0.93 4.63
N ARG A 37 9.23 0.32 4.78
CA ARG A 37 10.46 0.84 4.16
C ARG A 37 10.56 0.56 2.67
N ASN A 38 10.23 -0.67 2.25
CA ASN A 38 10.60 -1.18 0.94
C ASN A 38 9.43 -1.37 -0.04
N CYS A 39 8.19 -1.33 0.45
CA CYS A 39 7.02 -1.66 -0.38
C CYS A 39 6.19 -0.42 -0.71
N TYR A 40 5.63 -0.43 -1.91
CA TYR A 40 4.57 0.46 -2.34
C TYR A 40 3.34 -0.38 -2.68
N PHE A 41 2.18 0.21 -2.54
CA PHE A 41 0.91 -0.47 -2.77
C PHE A 41 0.16 0.25 -3.87
N VAL A 42 -0.36 -0.50 -4.81
CA VAL A 42 -1.19 0.04 -5.89
C VAL A 42 -2.64 -0.14 -5.49
N ALA A 43 -3.35 0.97 -5.32
CA ALA A 43 -4.79 0.96 -5.09
C ALA A 43 -5.53 0.84 -6.42
N GLU A 44 -6.59 0.06 -6.42
CA GLU A 44 -7.55 0.04 -7.52
C GLU A 44 -8.44 1.29 -7.47
N PRO A 45 -8.98 1.76 -8.60
CA PRO A 45 -9.77 3.00 -8.65
C PRO A 45 -10.97 3.04 -7.71
N GLN A 46 -11.54 1.88 -7.37
CA GLN A 46 -12.71 1.76 -6.49
C GLN A 46 -12.37 1.31 -5.05
N GLU A 47 -11.10 1.35 -4.68
CA GLU A 47 -10.66 0.89 -3.36
C GLU A 47 -11.15 1.81 -2.25
N ARG A 48 -11.91 1.26 -1.30
CA ARG A 48 -12.50 2.01 -0.19
C ARG A 48 -11.61 2.06 1.06
N THR A 49 -10.57 1.26 1.09
CA THR A 49 -9.69 1.10 2.27
C THR A 49 -8.45 1.99 2.23
N ILE A 50 -8.32 2.86 1.24
CA ILE A 50 -7.13 3.71 1.03
C ILE A 50 -6.77 4.50 2.29
N GLY A 51 -7.76 5.13 2.95
CA GLY A 51 -7.51 5.89 4.17
C GLY A 51 -6.90 5.06 5.30
N ALA A 52 -7.45 3.88 5.54
CA ALA A 52 -6.91 2.95 6.54
C ALA A 52 -5.52 2.43 6.16
N MET A 53 -5.29 2.17 4.88
CA MET A 53 -3.98 1.72 4.39
C MET A 53 -2.92 2.80 4.55
N LEU A 54 -3.23 4.07 4.29
CA LEU A 54 -2.30 5.18 4.52
C LEU A 54 -1.82 5.24 5.97
N GLU A 55 -2.71 4.99 6.92
CA GLU A 55 -2.36 4.95 8.34
C GLU A 55 -1.47 3.74 8.69
N LEU A 56 -1.71 2.60 8.06
CA LEU A 56 -0.95 1.37 8.32
C LEU A 56 0.45 1.37 7.70
N VAL A 57 0.56 1.80 6.44
CA VAL A 57 1.80 1.63 5.67
C VAL A 57 2.59 2.93 5.48
N GLY A 58 1.97 4.07 5.67
CA GLY A 58 2.56 5.39 5.50
C GLY A 58 1.91 6.21 4.39
N GLU A 59 1.94 7.52 4.55
CA GLU A 59 1.28 8.50 3.67
C GLU A 59 1.85 8.50 2.24
N ASP A 60 3.09 8.08 2.07
CA ASP A 60 3.84 8.09 0.81
C ASP A 60 3.90 6.71 0.11
N LYS A 61 3.20 5.72 0.61
CA LYS A 61 3.33 4.33 0.16
C LYS A 61 2.23 3.84 -0.75
N ILE A 62 1.19 4.64 -0.98
CA ILE A 62 0.08 4.26 -1.83
C ILE A 62 0.10 5.08 -3.11
N VAL A 63 0.10 4.38 -4.23
CA VAL A 63 -0.13 4.90 -5.57
C VAL A 63 -1.40 4.25 -6.12
N TRP A 64 -1.88 4.70 -7.27
CA TRP A 64 -3.02 4.05 -7.94
C TRP A 64 -2.71 3.74 -9.39
N GLY A 65 -3.45 2.81 -9.96
CA GLY A 65 -3.33 2.45 -11.36
C GLY A 65 -4.67 2.02 -11.94
N SER A 66 -4.88 2.26 -13.22
CA SER A 66 -6.09 1.84 -13.94
C SER A 66 -6.07 0.37 -14.37
N ASP A 67 -4.89 -0.23 -14.36
CA ASP A 67 -4.63 -1.57 -14.90
C ASP A 67 -5.01 -1.72 -16.38
N TYR A 68 -5.13 -0.59 -17.09
CA TYR A 68 -5.45 -0.61 -18.52
C TYR A 68 -4.30 -1.23 -19.34
N PRO A 69 -4.58 -2.12 -20.32
CA PRO A 69 -5.88 -2.50 -20.88
C PRO A 69 -6.43 -3.85 -20.35
N HIS A 70 -6.18 -4.17 -19.10
CA HIS A 70 -6.70 -5.39 -18.50
C HIS A 70 -8.24 -5.44 -18.55
N ILE A 71 -8.82 -6.65 -18.55
CA ILE A 71 -10.27 -6.84 -18.67
C ILE A 71 -11.07 -6.15 -17.56
N ASP A 72 -10.47 -6.01 -16.37
CA ASP A 72 -11.09 -5.35 -15.21
C ASP A 72 -10.83 -3.85 -15.19
N SER A 73 -10.10 -3.31 -16.17
CA SER A 73 -9.81 -1.88 -16.24
C SER A 73 -11.01 -1.10 -16.74
N THR A 74 -11.06 0.19 -16.37
CA THR A 74 -12.12 1.10 -16.82
C THR A 74 -11.54 2.42 -17.31
N LEU A 75 -12.13 2.96 -18.38
CA LEU A 75 -11.74 4.27 -18.92
C LEU A 75 -12.11 5.44 -17.99
N VAL A 76 -13.00 5.20 -17.03
CA VAL A 76 -13.41 6.20 -16.01
C VAL A 76 -12.60 6.08 -14.72
N ALA A 77 -11.54 5.28 -14.71
CA ALA A 77 -10.68 5.08 -13.55
C ALA A 77 -10.25 6.38 -12.84
N PRO A 78 -9.86 7.47 -13.56
CA PRO A 78 -9.50 8.72 -12.89
C PRO A 78 -10.63 9.35 -12.08
N ASN A 79 -11.87 9.18 -12.51
CA ASN A 79 -13.03 9.69 -11.77
C ASN A 79 -13.32 8.83 -10.54
N LEU A 80 -13.21 7.51 -10.70
CA LEU A 80 -13.45 6.57 -9.61
C LEU A 80 -12.43 6.71 -8.47
N ILE A 81 -11.16 6.88 -8.81
CA ILE A 81 -10.13 7.08 -7.76
C ILE A 81 -10.33 8.41 -7.03
N ARG A 82 -10.70 9.48 -7.73
CA ARG A 82 -11.02 10.77 -7.10
C ARG A 82 -12.18 10.64 -6.13
N GLU A 83 -13.20 9.88 -6.51
CA GLU A 83 -14.33 9.58 -5.63
C GLU A 83 -13.90 8.78 -4.41
N SER A 84 -13.07 7.75 -4.61
CA SER A 84 -12.56 6.87 -3.53
C SER A 84 -11.74 7.63 -2.49
N VAL A 85 -11.02 8.68 -2.87
CA VAL A 85 -10.22 9.49 -1.95
C VAL A 85 -10.92 10.76 -1.47
N SER A 86 -12.14 11.03 -1.91
CA SER A 86 -12.85 12.30 -1.64
C SER A 86 -13.05 12.61 -0.15
N GLY A 87 -13.12 11.58 0.69
CA GLY A 87 -13.23 11.73 2.15
C GLY A 87 -11.90 11.97 2.88
N LEU A 88 -10.79 11.97 2.16
CA LEU A 88 -9.46 12.18 2.74
C LEU A 88 -9.13 13.70 2.76
N THR A 89 -8.11 14.06 3.55
CA THR A 89 -7.59 15.43 3.53
C THR A 89 -7.02 15.79 2.16
N PRO A 90 -7.00 17.09 1.77
CA PRO A 90 -6.43 17.50 0.47
C PRO A 90 -5.01 17.01 0.22
N GLU A 91 -4.17 16.97 1.26
CA GLU A 91 -2.80 16.49 1.21
C GLU A 91 -2.75 14.99 0.89
N ARG A 92 -3.59 14.18 1.54
CA ARG A 92 -3.71 12.74 1.28
C ARG A 92 -4.26 12.46 -0.11
N GLN A 93 -5.23 13.25 -0.57
CA GLN A 93 -5.74 13.14 -1.94
C GLN A 93 -4.63 13.41 -2.96
N ALA A 94 -3.89 14.49 -2.81
CA ALA A 94 -2.77 14.82 -3.70
C ALA A 94 -1.70 13.73 -3.69
N ALA A 95 -1.36 13.22 -2.51
CA ALA A 95 -0.38 12.14 -2.36
C ALA A 95 -0.78 10.90 -3.17
N VAL A 96 -2.00 10.40 -2.99
CA VAL A 96 -2.48 9.19 -3.69
C VAL A 96 -2.67 9.45 -5.18
N LEU A 97 -3.20 10.61 -5.56
CA LEU A 97 -3.53 10.91 -6.95
C LEU A 97 -2.31 11.13 -7.84
N GLY A 98 -1.17 11.54 -7.29
CA GLY A 98 0.00 11.78 -8.11
C GLY A 98 1.33 11.94 -7.39
N ASP A 99 1.38 12.64 -6.26
CA ASP A 99 2.64 13.03 -5.61
C ASP A 99 3.49 11.81 -5.22
N ASN A 100 2.85 10.74 -4.74
CA ASN A 100 3.55 9.51 -4.39
C ASN A 100 4.16 8.82 -5.62
N ALA A 101 3.47 8.85 -6.75
CA ALA A 101 3.99 8.29 -8.00
C ALA A 101 5.17 9.13 -8.53
N ILE A 102 5.08 10.45 -8.47
CA ILE A 102 6.17 11.37 -8.84
C ILE A 102 7.41 11.04 -8.01
N LYS A 103 7.24 10.88 -6.70
CA LYS A 103 8.32 10.55 -5.76
C LYS A 103 8.90 9.16 -6.01
N LEU A 104 8.03 8.15 -6.19
CA LEU A 104 8.44 6.77 -6.42
C LEU A 104 9.25 6.59 -7.71
N PHE A 105 8.81 7.22 -8.78
CA PHE A 105 9.44 7.10 -10.11
C PHE A 105 10.44 8.22 -10.41
N ASN A 106 10.67 9.12 -9.48
CA ASN A 106 11.62 10.23 -9.61
C ASN A 106 11.34 11.10 -10.86
N LEU A 107 10.10 11.45 -11.03
CA LEU A 107 9.61 12.26 -12.15
C LEU A 107 9.82 13.76 -11.92
#